data_d24c7ff6f19b4cebb5f75366d492b105
#
_entry.id   d24c7ff6f19b4cebb5f75366d492b105
#
_cell.length_a   1.000
_cell.length_b   1.000
_cell.length_c   1.000
_cell.angle_alpha   90.00
_cell.angle_beta   90.00
_cell.angle_gamma   90.00
#
_symmetry.space_group_name_H-M   'P 1'
#
loop_
_entity.id
_entity.type
_entity.pdbx_description
1 polymer ?
#
loop_
_entity_poly.entity_id
_entity_poly.type
_entity_poly.pdbx_seq_one_letter_code
_entity_poly.pdbx_strand_id
1 'polypeptide(L)'
;MPLQPVPLFGLGNFGKSRNVSSQKRTNLFAEIHQDGEKGSLTLYPTPGLTSFVNFGAYPTRGIWKKDDVLYVVNRFTLWKVTNDGTMTNLGALTTSAGRVDISDNGTQIIIVDGVNGYIYNTVTLAFVQITDPDFPGADTVAFLNGYFIVQKPSTGQFYCSALYDGLSWNALDFATAESNPDNLVRVIADNGQIILLGPETTEFWSDSGALDFPFARVGAAAVEWGLAARWSLCKFMDSIIFLRKNRLGAVQVCTLSGYNAQPVSNPEMDYIFSQYASVSNATGFAYMVSGHPFYQINFPTPGESWVYDGLSKEWHKAETLGGRHRAEMQINFLEQSYVTDYENGKLYRFEDGVFTDDGQTIARELICRHQSTGNYSFLSQLWLEMEGGVGLVDGQGSEPQLMMQYSKDGGHTWSNEVWAEIGEVGKYGTRAVFNRLGRGRDWVFKFRVTDPVKTVFIGAWGQFTR
;
A
#
# COMPACT_ATOMS: atom_id res chain seq x y z
N MET A 1 -12.91 2.27 -44.07
CA MET A 1 -11.87 3.25 -43.66
C MET A 1 -10.74 2.48 -43.03
N PRO A 2 -9.49 2.95 -43.06
CA PRO A 2 -8.40 2.28 -42.35
C PRO A 2 -8.62 2.35 -40.85
N LEU A 3 -8.04 1.40 -40.13
CA LEU A 3 -7.93 1.41 -38.66
C LEU A 3 -7.10 2.62 -38.22
N GLN A 4 -7.55 3.32 -37.21
CA GLN A 4 -6.87 4.48 -36.65
C GLN A 4 -6.55 4.23 -35.19
N PRO A 5 -5.41 4.70 -34.66
CA PRO A 5 -5.09 4.63 -33.24
C PRO A 5 -6.20 5.32 -32.43
N VAL A 6 -6.62 4.67 -31.34
CA VAL A 6 -7.59 5.22 -30.39
C VAL A 6 -6.90 5.37 -29.05
N PRO A 7 -6.77 6.58 -28.51
CA PRO A 7 -6.07 6.81 -27.26
C PRO A 7 -6.96 6.40 -26.07
N LEU A 8 -7.19 5.11 -25.89
CA LEU A 8 -8.03 4.57 -24.81
C LEU A 8 -7.38 4.68 -23.45
N PHE A 9 -6.07 4.49 -23.40
CA PHE A 9 -5.33 4.50 -22.13
C PHE A 9 -4.93 5.93 -21.79
N GLY A 10 -5.04 6.27 -20.53
CA GLY A 10 -4.70 7.57 -20.01
C GLY A 10 -4.25 7.49 -18.56
N LEU A 11 -3.62 8.55 -18.12
CA LEU A 11 -3.26 8.77 -16.71
C LEU A 11 -4.46 9.37 -15.99
N GLY A 12 -4.52 9.15 -14.65
CA GLY A 12 -5.60 9.65 -13.80
C GLY A 12 -6.64 8.59 -13.41
N ASN A 13 -7.59 9.03 -12.60
CA ASN A 13 -8.68 8.22 -12.06
C ASN A 13 -10.03 8.93 -12.29
N PHE A 14 -11.13 8.33 -11.85
CA PHE A 14 -12.43 8.97 -11.95
C PHE A 14 -12.53 10.16 -10.99
N GLY A 15 -13.04 11.29 -11.51
CA GLY A 15 -13.22 12.51 -10.73
C GLY A 15 -14.65 12.67 -10.21
N LYS A 16 -14.95 13.88 -9.72
CA LYS A 16 -16.29 14.27 -9.21
C LYS A 16 -17.41 14.05 -10.23
N SER A 17 -17.09 14.10 -11.51
CA SER A 17 -18.02 13.87 -12.60
C SER A 17 -17.51 12.78 -13.53
N ARG A 18 -18.29 11.72 -13.69
CA ARG A 18 -18.00 10.63 -14.66
C ARG A 18 -17.89 11.12 -16.08
N ASN A 19 -18.62 12.20 -16.42
CA ASN A 19 -18.55 12.81 -17.75
C ASN A 19 -17.22 13.51 -18.03
N VAL A 20 -16.45 13.85 -16.99
CA VAL A 20 -15.12 14.45 -17.12
C VAL A 20 -14.05 13.35 -17.15
N SER A 21 -14.10 12.41 -16.23
CA SER A 21 -13.21 11.26 -16.20
C SER A 21 -13.93 10.05 -15.59
N SER A 22 -13.95 8.95 -16.35
CA SER A 22 -14.46 7.65 -15.93
C SER A 22 -13.36 6.65 -15.67
N GLN A 23 -12.09 7.05 -15.85
CA GLN A 23 -10.95 6.15 -15.81
C GLN A 23 -10.81 5.45 -14.46
N LYS A 24 -10.48 4.16 -14.52
CA LYS A 24 -10.16 3.36 -13.36
C LYS A 24 -9.23 2.21 -13.75
N ARG A 25 -8.22 2.00 -12.98
CA ARG A 25 -7.32 0.86 -13.10
C ARG A 25 -7.42 0.03 -11.81
N THR A 26 -7.73 -1.25 -11.94
CA THR A 26 -7.76 -2.18 -10.83
C THR A 26 -6.77 -3.31 -11.12
N ASN A 27 -5.81 -3.51 -10.21
CA ASN A 27 -4.74 -4.49 -10.33
C ASN A 27 -3.90 -4.33 -11.62
N LEU A 28 -3.75 -3.08 -12.05
CA LEU A 28 -2.97 -2.67 -13.22
C LEU A 28 -2.24 -1.37 -12.89
N PHE A 29 -0.93 -1.34 -13.08
CA PHE A 29 -0.12 -0.11 -12.96
C PHE A 29 0.35 0.39 -14.32
N ALA A 30 0.68 1.66 -14.38
CA ALA A 30 1.06 2.35 -15.61
C ALA A 30 2.57 2.50 -15.69
N GLU A 31 3.16 2.16 -16.84
CA GLU A 31 4.54 2.48 -17.17
C GLU A 31 4.57 3.44 -18.37
N ILE A 32 5.37 4.50 -18.25
CA ILE A 32 5.51 5.55 -19.26
C ILE A 32 6.83 5.33 -20.00
N HIS A 33 6.76 5.08 -21.30
CA HIS A 33 7.91 4.90 -22.16
C HIS A 33 8.21 6.20 -22.91
N GLN A 34 9.45 6.68 -22.84
CA GLN A 34 9.87 7.92 -23.52
C GLN A 34 9.83 7.78 -25.03
N ASP A 35 10.25 6.62 -25.56
CA ASP A 35 10.34 6.32 -26.99
C ASP A 35 9.63 5.00 -27.35
N GLY A 36 8.42 4.76 -26.81
CA GLY A 36 7.66 3.55 -27.08
C GLY A 36 7.16 3.52 -28.54
N GLU A 37 7.67 2.62 -29.38
CA GLU A 37 7.30 2.49 -30.78
C GLU A 37 5.81 2.18 -30.99
N LYS A 38 5.18 1.47 -30.04
CA LYS A 38 3.77 1.08 -30.11
C LYS A 38 2.84 1.92 -29.23
N GLY A 39 3.41 2.66 -28.28
CA GLY A 39 2.66 3.50 -27.35
C GLY A 39 3.56 4.09 -26.27
N SER A 40 3.24 5.31 -25.84
CA SER A 40 3.96 5.98 -24.74
C SER A 40 3.51 5.52 -23.35
N LEU A 41 2.44 4.76 -23.25
CA LEU A 41 1.85 4.27 -22.01
C LEU A 41 1.45 2.80 -22.17
N THR A 42 2.00 1.97 -21.29
CA THR A 42 1.66 0.54 -21.19
C THR A 42 1.11 0.24 -19.80
N LEU A 43 0.13 -0.64 -19.71
CA LEU A 43 -0.42 -1.07 -18.43
C LEU A 43 0.01 -2.50 -18.13
N TYR A 44 0.67 -2.69 -16.99
CA TYR A 44 1.16 -3.97 -16.50
C TYR A 44 0.29 -4.51 -15.35
N PRO A 45 0.18 -5.84 -15.21
CA PRO A 45 -0.52 -6.45 -14.09
C PRO A 45 0.28 -6.27 -12.80
N THR A 46 -0.44 -6.08 -11.68
CA THR A 46 0.19 -6.19 -10.36
C THR A 46 0.66 -7.62 -10.11
N PRO A 47 1.75 -7.82 -9.33
CA PRO A 47 2.24 -9.14 -8.98
C PRO A 47 1.22 -9.89 -8.13
N GLY A 48 1.29 -11.22 -8.14
CA GLY A 48 0.50 -12.06 -7.28
C GLY A 48 1.19 -12.35 -5.95
N LEU A 49 0.50 -13.14 -5.12
CA LEU A 49 0.93 -13.53 -3.79
C LEU A 49 1.11 -15.03 -3.69
N THR A 50 2.29 -15.45 -3.23
CA THR A 50 2.59 -16.85 -2.92
C THR A 50 2.75 -17.05 -1.43
N SER A 51 2.05 -18.02 -0.84
CA SER A 51 2.12 -18.32 0.58
C SER A 51 3.52 -18.77 0.99
N PHE A 52 4.06 -18.19 2.07
CA PHE A 52 5.35 -18.55 2.63
C PHE A 52 5.20 -19.36 3.92
N VAL A 53 4.51 -18.79 4.93
CA VAL A 53 4.21 -19.48 6.20
C VAL A 53 2.79 -19.14 6.65
N ASN A 54 2.23 -20.00 7.53
CA ASN A 54 0.88 -19.81 8.07
C ASN A 54 0.86 -20.03 9.59
N PHE A 55 0.57 -18.96 10.34
CA PHE A 55 0.44 -18.97 11.80
C PHE A 55 -0.95 -19.39 12.30
N GLY A 56 -1.89 -19.69 11.39
CA GLY A 56 -3.26 -20.11 11.70
C GLY A 56 -4.34 -19.11 11.32
N ALA A 57 -5.46 -19.13 12.03
CA ALA A 57 -6.68 -18.41 11.62
C ALA A 57 -6.71 -16.91 11.95
N TYR A 58 -5.79 -16.42 12.77
CA TYR A 58 -5.81 -15.04 13.24
C TYR A 58 -4.80 -14.18 12.50
N PRO A 59 -5.12 -12.91 12.19
CA PRO A 59 -4.22 -12.02 11.51
C PRO A 59 -2.95 -11.73 12.33
N THR A 60 -1.88 -11.45 11.63
CA THR A 60 -0.62 -11.00 12.22
C THR A 60 -0.78 -9.60 12.80
N ARG A 61 -0.24 -9.38 14.00
CA ARG A 61 -0.33 -8.11 14.74
C ARG A 61 0.88 -7.20 14.53
N GLY A 62 2.04 -7.78 14.24
CA GLY A 62 3.29 -7.07 13.97
C GLY A 62 4.32 -7.99 13.33
N ILE A 63 5.20 -7.40 12.55
CA ILE A 63 6.30 -8.09 11.88
C ILE A 63 7.54 -7.21 11.92
N TRP A 64 8.69 -7.83 12.19
CA TRP A 64 9.98 -7.18 12.24
C TRP A 64 11.06 -8.07 11.65
N LYS A 65 12.03 -7.48 10.97
CA LYS A 65 13.22 -8.17 10.50
C LYS A 65 14.42 -7.72 11.29
N LYS A 66 15.18 -8.69 11.80
CA LYS A 66 16.52 -8.46 12.31
C LYS A 66 17.45 -9.51 11.71
N ASP A 67 18.52 -9.05 11.09
CA ASP A 67 19.42 -9.89 10.29
C ASP A 67 18.63 -10.73 9.25
N ASP A 68 18.88 -12.03 9.14
CA ASP A 68 18.15 -12.94 8.25
C ASP A 68 17.04 -13.72 8.99
N VAL A 69 16.36 -13.05 9.92
CA VAL A 69 15.29 -13.62 10.73
C VAL A 69 14.10 -12.68 10.76
N LEU A 70 12.91 -13.23 10.61
CA LEU A 70 11.66 -12.51 10.87
C LEU A 70 11.16 -12.81 12.28
N TYR A 71 10.69 -11.77 12.95
CA TYR A 71 10.00 -11.83 14.23
C TYR A 71 8.55 -11.41 13.99
N VAL A 72 7.62 -12.30 14.30
CA VAL A 72 6.20 -12.13 13.94
C VAL A 72 5.35 -12.30 15.19
N VAL A 73 4.53 -11.31 15.49
CA VAL A 73 3.51 -11.44 16.54
C VAL A 73 2.20 -11.83 15.89
N ASN A 74 1.75 -13.06 16.18
CA ASN A 74 0.44 -13.54 15.77
C ASN A 74 -0.38 -13.91 17.00
N ARG A 75 -1.57 -13.34 17.12
CA ARG A 75 -2.40 -13.43 18.32
C ARG A 75 -1.61 -12.99 19.55
N PHE A 76 -1.32 -13.88 20.48
CA PHE A 76 -0.51 -13.61 21.69
C PHE A 76 0.92 -14.16 21.61
N THR A 77 1.33 -14.81 20.51
CA THR A 77 2.62 -15.48 20.39
C THR A 77 3.61 -14.68 19.57
N LEU A 78 4.83 -14.52 20.11
CA LEU A 78 5.99 -14.08 19.35
C LEU A 78 6.64 -15.29 18.68
N TRP A 79 6.74 -15.24 17.37
CA TRP A 79 7.37 -16.26 16.54
C TRP A 79 8.69 -15.75 15.95
N LYS A 80 9.67 -16.64 15.89
CA LYS A 80 10.86 -16.51 15.05
C LYS A 80 10.63 -17.32 13.79
N VAL A 81 10.92 -16.75 12.61
CA VAL A 81 10.81 -17.41 11.30
C VAL A 81 12.14 -17.28 10.57
N THR A 82 12.71 -18.39 10.18
CA THR A 82 13.96 -18.46 9.43
C THR A 82 13.70 -18.43 7.92
N ASN A 83 14.75 -18.31 7.12
CA ASN A 83 14.68 -18.19 5.67
C ASN A 83 14.04 -19.38 4.96
N ASP A 84 14.05 -20.55 5.56
CA ASP A 84 13.40 -21.78 5.08
C ASP A 84 11.93 -21.92 5.51
N GLY A 85 11.39 -20.90 6.21
CA GLY A 85 10.02 -20.92 6.75
C GLY A 85 9.85 -21.67 8.07
N THR A 86 10.95 -22.12 8.70
CA THR A 86 10.86 -22.78 10.01
C THR A 86 10.41 -21.77 11.08
N MET A 87 9.33 -22.12 11.80
CA MET A 87 8.72 -21.29 12.85
C MET A 87 9.10 -21.80 14.23
N THR A 88 9.60 -20.92 15.09
CA THR A 88 9.92 -21.21 16.50
C THR A 88 9.13 -20.27 17.40
N ASN A 89 8.40 -20.81 18.38
CA ASN A 89 7.72 -20.04 19.41
C ASN A 89 8.75 -19.51 20.42
N LEU A 90 8.80 -18.18 20.60
CA LEU A 90 9.73 -17.52 21.53
C LEU A 90 9.07 -17.13 22.85
N GLY A 91 7.73 -17.07 22.91
CA GLY A 91 7.00 -16.70 24.12
C GLY A 91 5.66 -16.07 23.83
N ALA A 92 4.97 -15.63 24.87
CA ALA A 92 3.62 -15.12 24.78
C ALA A 92 3.49 -13.70 25.35
N LEU A 93 2.73 -12.85 24.64
CA LEU A 93 2.25 -11.56 25.11
C LEU A 93 0.98 -11.78 25.97
N THR A 94 0.65 -10.85 26.84
CA THR A 94 -0.58 -10.89 27.64
C THR A 94 -1.81 -10.48 26.85
N THR A 95 -1.64 -9.68 25.77
CA THR A 95 -2.71 -9.27 24.87
C THR A 95 -2.77 -10.16 23.63
N SER A 96 -3.96 -10.35 23.09
CA SER A 96 -4.18 -11.23 21.93
C SER A 96 -4.74 -10.53 20.69
N ALA A 97 -5.06 -9.23 20.78
CA ALA A 97 -5.67 -8.43 19.72
C ALA A 97 -5.05 -7.03 19.65
N GLY A 98 -5.32 -6.34 18.55
CA GLY A 98 -4.72 -5.04 18.25
C GLY A 98 -3.34 -5.17 17.60
N ARG A 99 -2.93 -4.15 16.87
CA ARG A 99 -1.60 -4.09 16.25
C ARG A 99 -0.54 -3.83 17.32
N VAL A 100 0.63 -4.37 17.13
CA VAL A 100 1.83 -4.09 17.96
C VAL A 100 2.84 -3.33 17.12
N ASP A 101 3.66 -2.51 17.76
CA ASP A 101 4.83 -1.87 17.14
C ASP A 101 6.11 -2.52 17.65
N ILE A 102 7.13 -2.58 16.79
CA ILE A 102 8.36 -3.32 17.07
C ILE A 102 9.56 -2.49 16.62
N SER A 103 10.61 -2.49 17.41
CA SER A 103 11.90 -1.88 17.08
C SER A 103 13.04 -2.69 17.69
N ASP A 104 14.30 -2.42 17.33
CA ASP A 104 15.46 -3.06 17.94
C ASP A 104 16.64 -2.11 18.13
N ASN A 105 17.52 -2.44 19.09
CA ASN A 105 18.77 -1.72 19.37
C ASN A 105 20.02 -2.51 18.96
N GLY A 106 19.85 -3.55 18.14
CA GLY A 106 20.92 -4.47 17.74
C GLY A 106 20.98 -5.77 18.57
N THR A 107 20.62 -5.76 19.85
CA THR A 107 20.61 -6.94 20.73
C THR A 107 19.25 -7.23 21.36
N GLN A 108 18.48 -6.21 21.62
CA GLN A 108 17.14 -6.28 22.19
C GLN A 108 16.11 -5.90 21.11
N ILE A 109 15.09 -6.71 20.96
CA ILE A 109 13.89 -6.38 20.15
C ILE A 109 12.80 -6.04 21.15
N ILE A 110 12.31 -4.80 21.10
CA ILE A 110 11.18 -4.33 21.89
C ILE A 110 9.87 -4.51 21.11
N ILE A 111 8.84 -5.00 21.79
CA ILE A 111 7.48 -5.13 21.27
C ILE A 111 6.55 -4.36 22.22
N VAL A 112 5.74 -3.45 21.70
CA VAL A 112 4.75 -2.70 22.48
C VAL A 112 3.35 -2.96 21.96
N ASP A 113 2.37 -3.12 22.86
CA ASP A 113 0.99 -3.54 22.53
C ASP A 113 -0.10 -2.55 22.98
N GLY A 114 0.31 -1.34 23.35
CA GLY A 114 -0.56 -0.28 23.87
C GLY A 114 -0.55 -0.21 25.40
N VAL A 115 -0.44 -1.32 26.08
CA VAL A 115 -0.46 -1.44 27.55
C VAL A 115 0.88 -1.88 28.10
N ASN A 116 1.47 -2.90 27.49
CA ASN A 116 2.69 -3.55 27.95
C ASN A 116 3.82 -3.39 26.94
N GLY A 117 5.04 -3.55 27.42
CA GLY A 117 6.24 -3.72 26.63
C GLY A 117 6.87 -5.07 26.91
N TYR A 118 7.54 -5.62 25.92
CA TYR A 118 8.26 -6.88 25.99
C TYR A 118 9.61 -6.74 25.32
N ILE A 119 10.63 -7.41 25.87
CA ILE A 119 11.97 -7.48 25.30
C ILE A 119 12.30 -8.93 24.94
N TYR A 120 12.67 -9.15 23.68
CA TYR A 120 13.38 -10.35 23.28
C TYR A 120 14.86 -10.03 23.08
N ASN A 121 15.72 -10.65 23.88
CA ASN A 121 17.16 -10.48 23.76
C ASN A 121 17.72 -11.55 22.82
N THR A 122 18.29 -11.13 21.68
CA THR A 122 18.77 -12.04 20.63
C THR A 122 20.07 -12.76 20.99
N VAL A 123 20.77 -12.33 22.04
CA VAL A 123 22.00 -12.95 22.52
C VAL A 123 21.68 -13.99 23.61
N THR A 124 20.89 -13.60 24.62
CA THR A 124 20.51 -14.50 25.75
C THR A 124 19.31 -15.39 25.40
N LEU A 125 18.61 -15.10 24.32
CA LEU A 125 17.39 -15.76 23.87
C LEU A 125 16.22 -15.66 24.86
N ALA A 126 16.30 -14.75 25.83
CA ALA A 126 15.25 -14.50 26.80
C ALA A 126 14.14 -13.60 26.21
N PHE A 127 12.88 -13.99 26.44
CA PHE A 127 11.72 -13.17 26.19
C PHE A 127 11.03 -12.81 27.48
N VAL A 128 10.98 -11.54 27.83
CA VAL A 128 10.47 -11.05 29.12
C VAL A 128 9.57 -9.83 28.93
N GLN A 129 8.58 -9.70 29.81
CA GLN A 129 7.78 -8.47 29.89
C GLN A 129 8.57 -7.39 30.64
N ILE A 130 8.44 -6.14 30.21
CA ILE A 130 8.97 -4.99 30.97
C ILE A 130 8.11 -4.83 32.23
N THR A 131 8.74 -5.01 33.38
CA THR A 131 8.09 -4.92 34.69
C THR A 131 8.51 -3.68 35.48
N ASP A 132 9.36 -2.84 34.90
CA ASP A 132 9.76 -1.56 35.46
C ASP A 132 8.52 -0.70 35.72
N PRO A 133 8.24 -0.21 36.93
CA PRO A 133 7.06 0.57 37.28
C PRO A 133 7.01 1.93 36.53
N ASP A 134 8.16 2.41 36.06
CA ASP A 134 8.29 3.67 35.35
C ASP A 134 8.03 3.52 33.84
N PHE A 135 7.85 2.29 33.32
CA PHE A 135 7.44 2.07 31.95
C PHE A 135 6.01 2.56 31.72
N PRO A 136 5.76 3.54 30.83
CA PRO A 136 4.46 4.23 30.73
C PRO A 136 3.37 3.42 30.00
N GLY A 137 3.69 2.22 29.47
CA GLY A 137 2.94 1.60 28.39
C GLY A 137 3.20 2.33 27.06
N ALA A 138 2.95 1.68 25.92
CA ALA A 138 3.24 2.30 24.64
C ALA A 138 2.41 1.75 23.48
N ASP A 139 1.91 2.66 22.62
CA ASP A 139 1.26 2.32 21.36
C ASP A 139 2.26 2.19 20.21
N THR A 140 3.34 2.99 20.24
CA THR A 140 4.37 3.03 19.19
C THR A 140 5.74 3.18 19.80
N VAL A 141 6.76 2.67 19.11
CA VAL A 141 8.16 2.69 19.55
C VAL A 141 9.10 3.01 18.40
N ALA A 142 10.14 3.78 18.69
CA ALA A 142 11.26 4.04 17.79
C ALA A 142 12.59 3.76 18.52
N PHE A 143 13.67 3.63 17.76
CA PHE A 143 15.02 3.55 18.31
C PHE A 143 15.89 4.63 17.68
N LEU A 144 16.61 5.38 18.53
CA LEU A 144 17.57 6.40 18.07
C LEU A 144 18.70 6.55 19.10
N ASN A 145 19.94 6.53 18.63
CA ASN A 145 21.14 6.83 19.40
C ASN A 145 21.27 6.07 20.73
N GLY A 146 20.84 4.80 20.75
CA GLY A 146 20.94 3.94 21.93
C GLY A 146 19.70 3.92 22.83
N TYR A 147 18.70 4.74 22.54
CA TYR A 147 17.48 4.83 23.33
C TYR A 147 16.28 4.24 22.57
N PHE A 148 15.46 3.45 23.25
CA PHE A 148 14.10 3.22 22.81
C PHE A 148 13.23 4.42 23.22
N ILE A 149 12.48 4.92 22.26
CA ILE A 149 11.60 6.07 22.44
C ILE A 149 10.17 5.58 22.28
N VAL A 150 9.33 5.78 23.29
CA VAL A 150 7.94 5.33 23.31
C VAL A 150 6.98 6.50 23.54
N GLN A 151 5.84 6.44 22.89
CA GLN A 151 4.75 7.36 23.12
C GLN A 151 3.84 6.79 24.21
N LYS A 152 3.57 7.59 25.27
CA LYS A 152 2.58 7.24 26.28
C LYS A 152 1.17 7.35 25.71
N PRO A 153 0.37 6.28 25.74
CA PRO A 153 -0.97 6.28 25.16
C PRO A 153 -1.87 7.41 25.66
N SER A 154 -2.64 8.01 24.75
CA SER A 154 -3.61 9.06 25.05
C SER A 154 -3.05 10.33 25.70
N THR A 155 -1.78 10.61 25.48
CA THR A 155 -1.11 11.84 25.97
C THR A 155 -0.22 12.48 24.90
N GLY A 156 0.27 13.69 25.16
CA GLY A 156 1.33 14.36 24.38
C GLY A 156 2.75 13.95 24.84
N GLN A 157 2.90 12.97 25.75
CA GLN A 157 4.17 12.61 26.33
C GLN A 157 4.86 11.46 25.59
N PHE A 158 6.19 11.54 25.54
CA PHE A 158 7.04 10.46 25.10
C PHE A 158 8.20 10.26 26.10
N TYR A 159 8.63 9.02 26.22
CA TYR A 159 9.64 8.58 27.17
C TYR A 159 10.81 7.94 26.44
N CYS A 160 12.00 7.97 27.05
CA CYS A 160 13.13 7.18 26.59
C CYS A 160 13.57 6.15 27.64
N SER A 161 14.08 5.01 27.16
CA SER A 161 14.67 3.97 28.00
C SER A 161 16.05 4.40 28.54
N ALA A 162 16.64 3.62 29.43
CA ALA A 162 18.07 3.68 29.66
C ALA A 162 18.85 3.37 28.38
N LEU A 163 20.10 3.82 28.33
CA LEU A 163 20.97 3.67 27.16
C LEU A 163 21.22 2.18 26.87
N TYR A 164 20.85 1.71 25.69
CA TYR A 164 20.89 0.33 25.19
C TYR A 164 20.16 -0.71 26.07
N ASP A 165 19.29 -0.27 26.99
CA ASP A 165 18.52 -1.18 27.84
C ASP A 165 17.02 -0.83 27.85
N GLY A 166 16.24 -1.59 27.09
CA GLY A 166 14.77 -1.46 27.03
C GLY A 166 14.03 -2.01 28.27
N LEU A 167 14.72 -2.62 29.22
CA LEU A 167 14.12 -3.11 30.48
C LEU A 167 14.12 -2.06 31.59
N SER A 168 14.95 -1.01 31.47
CA SER A 168 15.12 0.03 32.48
C SER A 168 14.56 1.37 32.01
N TRP A 169 13.69 1.94 32.82
CA TRP A 169 12.97 3.19 32.54
C TRP A 169 13.08 4.10 33.78
N ASN A 170 12.91 5.41 33.54
CA ASN A 170 12.86 6.38 34.63
C ASN A 170 11.67 7.31 34.37
N ALA A 171 10.81 7.47 35.37
CA ALA A 171 9.62 8.31 35.31
C ALA A 171 9.90 9.79 34.94
N LEU A 172 11.15 10.24 35.12
CA LEU A 172 11.57 11.61 34.81
C LEU A 172 12.17 11.76 33.40
N ASP A 173 12.48 10.65 32.72
CA ASP A 173 13.08 10.68 31.38
C ASP A 173 11.98 10.78 30.31
N PHE A 174 11.24 11.87 30.36
CA PHE A 174 10.17 12.17 29.40
C PHE A 174 10.17 13.66 28.96
N ALA A 175 9.55 13.89 27.80
CA ALA A 175 9.18 15.23 27.39
C ALA A 175 7.74 15.24 26.85
N THR A 176 7.19 16.43 26.73
CA THR A 176 5.84 16.65 26.20
C THR A 176 5.93 17.43 24.88
N ALA A 177 5.20 16.99 23.88
CA ALA A 177 4.97 17.78 22.66
C ALA A 177 4.02 18.92 23.01
N GLU A 178 4.58 20.11 23.25
CA GLU A 178 3.86 21.22 23.89
C GLU A 178 3.22 22.22 22.90
N SER A 179 3.51 22.09 21.61
CA SER A 179 3.09 23.11 20.63
C SER A 179 1.59 23.19 20.41
N ASN A 180 0.88 22.09 20.66
CA ASN A 180 -0.58 22.04 20.65
C ASN A 180 -1.04 21.04 21.74
N PRO A 181 -2.20 21.23 22.37
CA PRO A 181 -2.72 20.29 23.35
C PRO A 181 -3.36 19.08 22.68
N ASP A 182 -2.70 18.50 21.69
CA ASP A 182 -3.12 17.27 21.01
C ASP A 182 -2.30 16.05 21.47
N ASN A 183 -2.98 14.91 21.57
CA ASN A 183 -2.32 13.67 21.98
C ASN A 183 -1.47 13.14 20.82
N LEU A 184 -0.30 12.59 21.12
CA LEU A 184 0.53 11.94 20.12
C LEU A 184 -0.19 10.72 19.51
N VAL A 185 -0.11 10.60 18.19
CA VAL A 185 -0.60 9.47 17.42
C VAL A 185 0.50 8.45 17.19
N ARG A 186 1.72 8.93 16.86
CA ARG A 186 2.85 8.05 16.57
C ARG A 186 4.19 8.73 16.84
N VAL A 187 5.18 7.93 17.25
CA VAL A 187 6.59 8.31 17.26
C VAL A 187 7.34 7.48 16.23
N ILE A 188 8.26 8.11 15.50
CA ILE A 188 9.19 7.43 14.60
C ILE A 188 10.57 8.07 14.68
N ALA A 189 11.59 7.33 14.25
CA ALA A 189 12.93 7.86 14.04
C ALA A 189 13.25 7.89 12.53
N ASP A 190 13.67 9.05 12.03
CA ASP A 190 14.04 9.25 10.66
C ASP A 190 15.18 10.27 10.53
N ASN A 191 16.19 9.98 9.69
CA ASN A 191 17.32 10.86 9.41
C ASN A 191 17.98 11.46 10.68
N GLY A 192 18.15 10.64 11.73
CA GLY A 192 18.78 11.06 12.99
C GLY A 192 17.90 11.96 13.86
N GLN A 193 16.63 12.07 13.59
CA GLN A 193 15.64 12.83 14.34
C GLN A 193 14.50 11.92 14.82
N ILE A 194 13.89 12.30 15.93
CA ILE A 194 12.59 11.80 16.37
C ILE A 194 11.52 12.69 15.75
N ILE A 195 10.52 12.09 15.14
CA ILE A 195 9.34 12.77 14.63
C ILE A 195 8.16 12.35 15.50
N LEU A 196 7.58 13.34 16.19
CA LEU A 196 6.41 13.19 17.04
C LEU A 196 5.19 13.69 16.27
N LEU A 197 4.30 12.76 15.92
CA LEU A 197 3.13 13.07 15.09
C LEU A 197 1.87 13.06 15.96
N GLY A 198 1.24 14.24 16.08
CA GLY A 198 -0.12 14.41 16.60
C GLY A 198 -1.16 14.32 15.48
N PRO A 199 -2.47 14.47 15.76
CA PRO A 199 -3.52 14.48 14.75
C PRO A 199 -3.54 15.78 13.92
N GLU A 200 -3.02 16.88 14.43
CA GLU A 200 -3.02 18.20 13.76
C GLU A 200 -1.62 18.80 13.61
N THR A 201 -0.68 18.43 14.48
CA THR A 201 0.67 18.98 14.50
C THR A 201 1.75 17.91 14.53
N THR A 202 2.95 18.28 14.12
CA THR A 202 4.13 17.41 14.15
C THR A 202 5.33 18.19 14.70
N GLU A 203 6.10 17.58 15.59
CA GLU A 203 7.33 18.11 16.13
C GLU A 203 8.53 17.25 15.75
N PHE A 204 9.67 17.89 15.55
CA PHE A 204 10.94 17.26 15.27
C PHE A 204 11.89 17.47 16.45
N TRP A 205 12.52 16.38 16.90
CA TRP A 205 13.43 16.38 18.01
C TRP A 205 14.75 15.73 17.61
N SER A 206 15.87 16.22 18.11
CA SER A 206 17.21 15.69 17.87
C SER A 206 17.91 15.41 19.19
N ASP A 207 18.87 14.50 19.14
CA ASP A 207 19.75 14.26 20.25
C ASP A 207 20.56 15.52 20.56
N SER A 208 20.47 15.98 21.81
CA SER A 208 21.17 17.15 22.34
C SER A 208 22.37 16.77 23.21
N GLY A 209 22.50 15.50 23.58
CA GLY A 209 23.51 15.02 24.52
C GLY A 209 23.36 15.54 25.95
N ALA A 210 22.19 16.08 26.31
CA ALA A 210 21.92 16.56 27.66
C ALA A 210 21.80 15.38 28.66
N LEU A 211 22.27 15.57 29.89
CA LEU A 211 22.33 14.50 30.88
C LEU A 211 20.96 14.14 31.47
N ASP A 212 20.08 15.14 31.62
CA ASP A 212 18.75 14.93 32.23
C ASP A 212 17.75 14.30 31.27
N PHE A 213 17.71 14.81 30.03
CA PHE A 213 16.89 14.24 28.95
C PHE A 213 17.63 14.42 27.62
N PRO A 214 17.95 13.34 26.91
CA PRO A 214 18.91 13.39 25.79
C PRO A 214 18.39 14.10 24.53
N PHE A 215 17.11 14.37 24.43
CA PHE A 215 16.52 14.95 23.22
C PHE A 215 16.02 16.38 23.43
N ALA A 216 16.19 17.22 22.40
CA ALA A 216 15.67 18.59 22.37
C ALA A 216 14.92 18.85 21.07
N ARG A 217 13.88 19.69 21.14
CA ARG A 217 13.09 20.06 19.99
C ARG A 217 13.90 20.87 18.98
N VAL A 218 13.78 20.51 17.71
CA VAL A 218 14.39 21.24 16.60
C VAL A 218 13.49 22.39 16.19
N GLY A 219 13.99 23.62 16.32
CA GLY A 219 13.20 24.82 16.01
C GLY A 219 12.23 25.25 17.11
N ALA A 220 11.60 26.40 16.90
CA ALA A 220 10.77 27.05 17.92
C ALA A 220 9.28 26.68 17.84
N ALA A 221 8.82 26.08 16.75
CA ALA A 221 7.41 25.79 16.52
C ALA A 221 7.19 24.42 15.89
N ALA A 222 6.05 23.79 16.20
CA ALA A 222 5.56 22.63 15.47
C ALA A 222 5.13 23.05 14.07
N VAL A 223 5.18 22.09 13.16
CA VAL A 223 4.57 22.27 11.84
C VAL A 223 3.08 21.91 11.89
N GLU A 224 2.25 22.69 11.17
CA GLU A 224 0.78 22.56 11.20
C GLU A 224 0.29 21.46 10.22
N TRP A 225 0.75 20.25 10.43
CA TRP A 225 0.22 19.07 9.79
C TRP A 225 0.37 17.86 10.70
N GLY A 226 -0.58 16.97 10.68
CA GLY A 226 -0.63 15.79 11.53
C GLY A 226 -0.96 14.51 10.79
N LEU A 227 -1.01 13.43 11.51
CA LEU A 227 -1.22 12.07 11.02
C LEU A 227 -2.71 11.68 11.19
N ALA A 228 -3.40 11.40 10.08
CA ALA A 228 -4.81 11.02 10.10
C ALA A 228 -5.05 9.57 10.55
N ALA A 229 -4.07 8.68 10.34
CA ALA A 229 -4.14 7.27 10.69
C ALA A 229 -2.76 6.78 11.13
N ARG A 230 -2.68 6.25 12.35
CA ARG A 230 -1.42 5.80 12.99
C ARG A 230 -0.59 4.89 12.09
N TRP A 231 -1.23 3.93 11.45
CA TRP A 231 -0.58 2.88 10.68
C TRP A 231 -0.47 3.14 9.18
N SER A 232 -0.87 4.33 8.72
CA SER A 232 -0.70 4.75 7.33
C SER A 232 0.74 5.16 6.99
N LEU A 233 1.56 5.47 8.00
CA LEU A 233 2.91 5.98 7.82
C LEU A 233 3.91 4.83 7.66
N CYS A 234 4.75 4.92 6.63
CA CYS A 234 5.90 4.03 6.42
C CYS A 234 7.06 4.76 5.72
N LYS A 235 8.23 4.13 5.70
CA LYS A 235 9.35 4.56 4.86
C LYS A 235 8.99 4.35 3.39
N PHE A 236 9.31 5.35 2.56
CA PHE A 236 9.06 5.30 1.12
C PHE A 236 10.16 6.07 0.39
N MET A 237 10.90 5.36 -0.45
CA MET A 237 12.10 5.90 -1.08
C MET A 237 13.04 6.48 0.00
N ASP A 238 13.51 7.72 -0.16
CA ASP A 238 14.42 8.38 0.78
C ASP A 238 13.68 9.21 1.86
N SER A 239 12.38 8.98 2.07
CA SER A 239 11.55 9.76 2.96
C SER A 239 10.48 8.89 3.64
N ILE A 240 9.51 9.52 4.25
CA ILE A 240 8.29 8.88 4.77
C ILE A 240 7.08 9.28 3.95
N ILE A 241 6.11 8.38 3.85
CA ILE A 241 4.81 8.61 3.24
C ILE A 241 3.70 8.29 4.23
N PHE A 242 2.64 9.10 4.26
CA PHE A 242 1.58 8.99 5.26
C PHE A 242 0.28 9.65 4.83
N LEU A 243 -0.81 9.29 5.50
CA LEU A 243 -2.11 9.94 5.35
C LEU A 243 -2.22 11.11 6.31
N ARG A 244 -2.37 12.30 5.78
CA ARG A 244 -2.57 13.56 6.51
C ARG A 244 -4.04 13.95 6.53
N LYS A 245 -4.46 14.60 7.61
CA LYS A 245 -5.70 15.36 7.67
C LYS A 245 -5.38 16.78 8.10
N ASN A 246 -5.87 17.78 7.37
CA ASN A 246 -5.72 19.17 7.78
C ASN A 246 -6.88 19.60 8.69
N ARG A 247 -6.75 20.79 9.32
CA ARG A 247 -7.78 21.37 10.21
C ARG A 247 -9.14 21.57 9.54
N LEU A 248 -9.18 21.69 8.22
CA LEU A 248 -10.41 21.82 7.44
C LEU A 248 -11.04 20.47 7.09
N GLY A 249 -10.43 19.37 7.52
CA GLY A 249 -10.91 18.00 7.29
C GLY A 249 -10.50 17.38 5.96
N ALA A 250 -9.71 18.08 5.11
CA ALA A 250 -9.20 17.48 3.87
C ALA A 250 -8.17 16.38 4.19
N VAL A 251 -8.33 15.26 3.53
CA VAL A 251 -7.50 14.07 3.67
C VAL A 251 -6.61 13.95 2.45
N GLN A 252 -5.30 13.79 2.66
CA GLN A 252 -4.31 13.72 1.59
C GLN A 252 -3.23 12.72 1.93
N VAL A 253 -2.70 12.01 0.95
CA VAL A 253 -1.46 11.26 1.10
C VAL A 253 -0.30 12.18 0.78
N CYS A 254 0.67 12.25 1.68
CA CYS A 254 1.82 13.15 1.58
C CYS A 254 3.13 12.39 1.78
N THR A 255 4.20 12.90 1.17
CA THR A 255 5.59 12.58 1.53
C THR A 255 6.19 13.74 2.33
N LEU A 256 7.20 13.45 3.14
CA LEU A 256 7.95 14.47 3.86
C LEU A 256 9.07 15.04 2.95
N SER A 257 9.17 16.35 2.88
CA SER A 257 10.26 17.06 2.22
C SER A 257 10.82 18.12 3.16
N GLY A 258 11.99 17.85 3.75
CA GLY A 258 12.45 18.59 4.92
C GLY A 258 11.44 18.46 6.05
N TYR A 259 10.87 19.59 6.51
CA TYR A 259 9.82 19.62 7.54
C TYR A 259 8.39 19.80 6.98
N ASN A 260 8.23 19.77 5.66
CA ASN A 260 6.96 20.03 5.01
C ASN A 260 6.34 18.77 4.43
N ALA A 261 5.04 18.59 4.66
CA ALA A 261 4.25 17.52 4.02
C ALA A 261 3.87 17.95 2.60
N GLN A 262 4.40 17.23 1.60
CA GLN A 262 4.13 17.47 0.18
C GLN A 262 3.08 16.46 -0.31
N PRO A 263 1.90 16.91 -0.79
CA PRO A 263 0.88 16.01 -1.31
C PRO A 263 1.37 15.21 -2.53
N VAL A 264 1.11 13.91 -2.52
CA VAL A 264 1.28 13.00 -3.66
C VAL A 264 -0.08 12.47 -4.17
N SER A 265 -1.14 12.62 -3.37
CA SER A 265 -2.50 12.41 -3.86
C SER A 265 -2.92 13.59 -4.75
N ASN A 266 -3.63 13.24 -5.83
CA ASN A 266 -4.19 14.22 -6.76
C ASN A 266 -5.63 14.58 -6.35
N PRO A 267 -6.27 15.61 -6.95
CA PRO A 267 -7.62 16.03 -6.60
C PRO A 267 -8.69 14.94 -6.72
N GLU A 268 -8.53 13.98 -7.62
CA GLU A 268 -9.43 12.84 -7.76
C GLU A 268 -9.31 11.91 -6.55
N MET A 269 -8.09 11.60 -6.11
CA MET A 269 -7.85 10.78 -4.93
C MET A 269 -8.29 11.48 -3.64
N ASP A 270 -8.00 12.77 -3.50
CA ASP A 270 -8.47 13.58 -2.37
C ASP A 270 -10.00 13.55 -2.28
N TYR A 271 -10.69 13.64 -3.43
CA TYR A 271 -12.14 13.52 -3.48
C TYR A 271 -12.62 12.13 -3.05
N ILE A 272 -12.00 11.05 -3.55
CA ILE A 272 -12.36 9.68 -3.17
C ILE A 272 -12.20 9.49 -1.65
N PHE A 273 -11.06 9.88 -1.09
CA PHE A 273 -10.80 9.74 0.35
C PHE A 273 -11.73 10.59 1.21
N SER A 274 -12.18 11.75 0.72
CA SER A 274 -13.15 12.59 1.41
C SER A 274 -14.55 11.98 1.53
N GLN A 275 -14.88 10.98 0.70
CA GLN A 275 -16.16 10.28 0.75
C GLN A 275 -16.19 9.16 1.79
N TYR A 276 -15.04 8.79 2.35
CA TYR A 276 -14.96 7.71 3.34
C TYR A 276 -15.47 8.17 4.70
N ALA A 277 -16.32 7.36 5.33
CA ALA A 277 -16.90 7.65 6.64
C ALA A 277 -15.81 7.77 7.73
N SER A 278 -14.73 7.01 7.61
CA SER A 278 -13.57 7.08 8.49
C SER A 278 -12.30 6.71 7.73
N VAL A 279 -11.23 7.43 8.04
CA VAL A 279 -9.87 7.15 7.53
C VAL A 279 -8.88 6.84 8.66
N SER A 280 -9.29 6.94 9.92
CA SER A 280 -8.39 6.83 11.09
C SER A 280 -7.84 5.42 11.30
N ASN A 281 -8.49 4.41 10.75
CA ASN A 281 -8.04 3.01 10.77
C ASN A 281 -7.27 2.59 9.51
N ALA A 282 -6.92 3.54 8.64
CA ALA A 282 -6.14 3.23 7.46
C ALA A 282 -4.75 2.70 7.82
N THR A 283 -4.29 1.73 7.03
CA THR A 283 -2.95 1.14 7.13
C THR A 283 -2.20 1.35 5.83
N GLY A 284 -0.88 1.53 5.91
CA GLY A 284 -0.06 1.74 4.73
C GLY A 284 1.27 1.01 4.84
N PHE A 285 1.78 0.60 3.70
CA PHE A 285 3.10 0.01 3.57
C PHE A 285 3.68 0.30 2.18
N ALA A 286 5.00 0.19 2.06
CA ALA A 286 5.69 0.39 0.80
C ALA A 286 6.41 -0.88 0.37
N TYR A 287 6.47 -1.12 -0.94
CA TYR A 287 7.18 -2.24 -1.53
C TYR A 287 7.73 -1.87 -2.91
N MET A 288 8.64 -2.69 -3.42
CA MET A 288 9.23 -2.47 -4.74
C MET A 288 8.99 -3.71 -5.62
N VAL A 289 8.54 -3.48 -6.84
CA VAL A 289 8.33 -4.50 -7.85
C VAL A 289 8.74 -3.95 -9.21
N SER A 290 9.54 -4.70 -9.97
CA SER A 290 10.00 -4.34 -11.32
C SER A 290 10.60 -2.93 -11.43
N GLY A 291 11.26 -2.45 -10.36
CA GLY A 291 11.86 -1.11 -10.30
C GLY A 291 10.89 0.01 -9.92
N HIS A 292 9.60 -0.28 -9.75
CA HIS A 292 8.61 0.69 -9.28
C HIS A 292 8.49 0.66 -7.76
N PRO A 293 8.73 1.78 -7.05
CA PRO A 293 8.42 1.92 -5.64
C PRO A 293 6.92 2.20 -5.48
N PHE A 294 6.21 1.28 -4.85
CA PHE A 294 4.79 1.39 -4.56
C PHE A 294 4.52 1.71 -3.10
N TYR A 295 3.55 2.56 -2.86
CA TYR A 295 2.92 2.75 -1.56
C TYR A 295 1.47 2.28 -1.63
N GLN A 296 1.14 1.24 -0.88
CA GLN A 296 -0.23 0.77 -0.75
C GLN A 296 -0.85 1.33 0.52
N ILE A 297 -2.05 1.91 0.39
CA ILE A 297 -2.88 2.34 1.51
C ILE A 297 -4.20 1.57 1.50
N ASN A 298 -4.51 0.97 2.63
CA ASN A 298 -5.73 0.21 2.86
C ASN A 298 -6.69 1.02 3.73
N PHE A 299 -7.94 1.04 3.35
CA PHE A 299 -9.03 1.66 4.10
C PHE A 299 -10.02 0.56 4.54
N PRO A 300 -9.90 0.02 5.76
CA PRO A 300 -10.77 -1.07 6.22
C PRO A 300 -12.26 -0.72 6.24
N THR A 301 -12.61 0.51 6.61
CA THR A 301 -14.03 0.91 6.73
C THR A 301 -14.77 0.86 5.39
N PRO A 302 -14.30 1.47 4.27
CA PRO A 302 -14.93 1.31 2.96
C PRO A 302 -14.57 -0.03 2.30
N GLY A 303 -13.59 -0.80 2.80
CA GLY A 303 -13.13 -2.04 2.19
C GLY A 303 -12.37 -1.82 0.88
N GLU A 304 -11.53 -0.79 0.80
CA GLU A 304 -10.78 -0.43 -0.40
C GLU A 304 -9.28 -0.31 -0.15
N SER A 305 -8.50 -0.60 -1.19
CA SER A 305 -7.04 -0.40 -1.19
C SER A 305 -6.62 0.37 -2.44
N TRP A 306 -5.71 1.31 -2.26
CA TRP A 306 -5.15 2.13 -3.32
C TRP A 306 -3.63 2.05 -3.30
N VAL A 307 -3.03 2.11 -4.47
CA VAL A 307 -1.58 2.05 -4.63
C VAL A 307 -1.11 3.27 -5.39
N TYR A 308 -0.15 3.95 -4.82
CA TYR A 308 0.61 5.03 -5.44
C TYR A 308 1.92 4.48 -5.98
N ASP A 309 2.20 4.76 -7.23
CA ASP A 309 3.46 4.46 -7.87
C ASP A 309 4.36 5.70 -7.84
N GLY A 310 5.49 5.61 -7.14
CA GLY A 310 6.43 6.73 -7.01
C GLY A 310 7.19 7.06 -8.30
N LEU A 311 7.25 6.14 -9.26
CA LEU A 311 7.91 6.37 -10.54
C LEU A 311 6.98 7.09 -11.53
N SER A 312 5.80 6.53 -11.81
CA SER A 312 4.82 7.13 -12.70
C SER A 312 4.01 8.26 -12.06
N LYS A 313 4.02 8.34 -10.71
CA LYS A 313 3.20 9.26 -9.88
C LYS A 313 1.70 9.06 -10.06
N GLU A 314 1.31 7.86 -10.45
CA GLU A 314 -0.06 7.47 -10.73
C GLU A 314 -0.64 6.59 -9.63
N TRP A 315 -1.97 6.61 -9.55
CA TRP A 315 -2.73 5.81 -8.60
C TRP A 315 -3.50 4.71 -9.32
N HIS A 316 -3.57 3.53 -8.70
CA HIS A 316 -4.46 2.45 -9.13
C HIS A 316 -5.10 1.78 -7.92
N LYS A 317 -6.23 1.10 -8.14
CA LYS A 317 -6.90 0.32 -7.10
C LYS A 317 -6.25 -1.07 -7.01
N ALA A 318 -5.97 -1.53 -5.79
CA ALA A 318 -5.63 -2.91 -5.52
C ALA A 318 -6.83 -3.63 -4.90
N GLU A 319 -7.11 -4.84 -5.37
CA GLU A 319 -8.32 -5.58 -5.00
C GLU A 319 -8.05 -7.08 -4.95
N THR A 320 -8.59 -7.75 -3.94
CA THR A 320 -8.68 -9.20 -3.87
C THR A 320 -10.14 -9.60 -3.75
N LEU A 321 -10.65 -10.42 -4.67
CA LEU A 321 -12.03 -10.95 -4.69
C LEU A 321 -13.14 -9.89 -4.56
N GLY A 322 -12.94 -8.70 -5.12
CA GLY A 322 -13.92 -7.61 -5.11
C GLY A 322 -13.92 -6.73 -3.86
N GLY A 323 -13.05 -7.01 -2.90
CA GLY A 323 -12.84 -6.22 -1.70
C GLY A 323 -11.48 -5.53 -1.64
N ARG A 324 -11.08 -5.07 -0.47
CA ARG A 324 -9.74 -4.52 -0.29
C ARG A 324 -8.67 -5.61 -0.54
N HIS A 325 -7.48 -5.20 -0.96
CA HIS A 325 -6.36 -6.11 -1.12
C HIS A 325 -6.00 -6.77 0.23
N ARG A 326 -5.63 -8.08 0.19
CA ARG A 326 -5.40 -8.84 1.43
C ARG A 326 -4.16 -8.43 2.21
N ALA A 327 -3.15 -7.84 1.56
CA ALA A 327 -1.92 -7.42 2.21
C ALA A 327 -2.17 -6.30 3.22
N GLU A 328 -1.64 -6.45 4.45
CA GLU A 328 -1.84 -5.50 5.55
C GLU A 328 -0.56 -4.82 6.04
N MET A 329 0.51 -5.56 6.20
CA MET A 329 1.84 -5.07 6.59
C MET A 329 2.88 -5.66 5.65
N GLN A 330 4.00 -4.98 5.48
CA GLN A 330 5.08 -5.41 4.60
C GLN A 330 6.42 -5.37 5.33
N ILE A 331 7.30 -6.27 4.94
CA ILE A 331 8.69 -6.31 5.36
C ILE A 331 9.56 -6.82 4.21
N ASN A 332 10.73 -6.20 4.02
CA ASN A 332 11.73 -6.72 3.09
C ASN A 332 12.57 -7.80 3.77
N PHE A 333 12.55 -9.00 3.22
CA PHE A 333 13.28 -10.15 3.74
C PHE A 333 13.85 -10.95 2.57
N LEU A 334 15.12 -11.32 2.64
CA LEU A 334 15.82 -12.04 1.56
C LEU A 334 15.65 -11.37 0.18
N GLU A 335 15.82 -10.05 0.13
CA GLU A 335 15.67 -9.24 -1.10
C GLU A 335 14.29 -9.28 -1.76
N GLN A 336 13.28 -9.76 -1.04
CA GLN A 336 11.90 -9.85 -1.51
C GLN A 336 10.95 -9.16 -0.54
N SER A 337 9.78 -8.76 -1.05
CA SER A 337 8.73 -8.14 -0.26
C SER A 337 7.76 -9.20 0.26
N TYR A 338 7.69 -9.32 1.58
CA TYR A 338 6.74 -10.18 2.28
C TYR A 338 5.61 -9.35 2.87
N VAL A 339 4.39 -9.88 2.82
CA VAL A 339 3.20 -9.19 3.34
C VAL A 339 2.34 -10.12 4.18
N THR A 340 1.73 -9.56 5.21
CA THR A 340 0.79 -10.28 6.09
C THR A 340 -0.64 -10.16 5.56
N ASP A 341 -1.50 -11.08 5.93
CA ASP A 341 -2.94 -11.03 5.61
C ASP A 341 -3.72 -10.36 6.74
N TYR A 342 -4.76 -9.58 6.39
CA TYR A 342 -5.61 -8.93 7.38
C TYR A 342 -6.70 -9.88 7.96
N GLU A 343 -6.96 -11.01 7.33
CA GLU A 343 -7.99 -11.97 7.75
C GLU A 343 -7.43 -13.17 8.53
N ASN A 344 -6.20 -13.58 8.20
CA ASN A 344 -5.61 -14.81 8.72
C ASN A 344 -4.12 -14.65 9.04
N GLY A 345 -3.50 -15.72 9.51
CA GLY A 345 -2.08 -15.73 9.89
C GLY A 345 -1.11 -16.07 8.76
N LYS A 346 -1.50 -15.96 7.50
CA LYS A 346 -0.59 -16.22 6.40
C LYS A 346 0.37 -15.04 6.16
N LEU A 347 1.59 -15.38 5.85
CA LEU A 347 2.60 -14.48 5.31
C LEU A 347 2.83 -14.85 3.86
N TYR A 348 2.69 -13.90 2.97
CA TYR A 348 2.89 -14.07 1.54
C TYR A 348 4.14 -13.35 1.07
N ARG A 349 4.63 -13.77 -0.07
CA ARG A 349 5.65 -13.10 -0.85
C ARG A 349 5.00 -12.50 -2.10
N PHE A 350 5.27 -11.23 -2.41
CA PHE A 350 5.01 -10.68 -3.74
C PHE A 350 5.93 -11.35 -4.74
N GLU A 351 5.38 -11.86 -5.82
CA GLU A 351 6.15 -12.62 -6.80
C GLU A 351 5.80 -12.20 -8.23
N ASP A 352 6.82 -11.68 -8.94
CA ASP A 352 6.72 -11.38 -10.36
C ASP A 352 6.48 -12.66 -11.15
N GLY A 353 5.57 -12.58 -12.15
CA GLY A 353 5.22 -13.74 -12.96
C GLY A 353 4.16 -14.66 -12.34
N VAL A 354 3.76 -14.42 -11.09
CA VAL A 354 2.59 -15.05 -10.47
C VAL A 354 1.40 -14.12 -10.60
N PHE A 355 0.29 -14.64 -11.11
CA PHE A 355 -0.92 -13.86 -11.40
C PHE A 355 -2.13 -14.34 -10.61
N THR A 356 -1.88 -14.90 -9.43
CA THR A 356 -2.88 -15.34 -8.45
C THR A 356 -2.53 -14.82 -7.05
N ASP A 357 -3.54 -14.58 -6.23
CA ASP A 357 -3.40 -14.29 -4.80
C ASP A 357 -3.62 -15.58 -4.00
N ASP A 358 -2.53 -16.27 -3.64
CA ASP A 358 -2.61 -17.55 -2.92
C ASP A 358 -3.52 -18.57 -3.65
N GLY A 359 -3.35 -18.69 -4.97
CA GLY A 359 -4.14 -19.56 -5.84
C GLY A 359 -5.51 -18.99 -6.26
N GLN A 360 -5.94 -17.86 -5.72
CA GLN A 360 -7.16 -17.17 -6.14
C GLN A 360 -6.89 -16.26 -7.33
N THR A 361 -7.81 -16.22 -8.28
CA THR A 361 -7.65 -15.37 -9.47
C THR A 361 -7.67 -13.88 -9.13
N ILE A 362 -6.77 -13.12 -9.75
CA ILE A 362 -6.75 -11.66 -9.67
C ILE A 362 -7.54 -11.09 -10.85
N ALA A 363 -8.65 -10.42 -10.57
CA ALA A 363 -9.38 -9.68 -11.59
C ALA A 363 -8.64 -8.39 -11.96
N ARG A 364 -8.29 -8.23 -13.23
CA ARG A 364 -7.68 -7.01 -13.76
C ARG A 364 -8.73 -6.25 -14.55
N GLU A 365 -9.02 -5.02 -14.12
CA GLU A 365 -10.06 -4.21 -14.75
C GLU A 365 -9.51 -2.85 -15.18
N LEU A 366 -9.82 -2.46 -16.39
CA LEU A 366 -9.51 -1.16 -16.96
C LEU A 366 -10.79 -0.49 -17.45
N ILE A 367 -11.17 0.64 -16.86
CA ILE A 367 -12.15 1.54 -17.44
C ILE A 367 -11.39 2.67 -18.12
N CYS A 368 -11.58 2.79 -19.43
CA CYS A 368 -10.84 3.73 -20.25
C CYS A 368 -11.40 5.16 -20.15
N ARG A 369 -10.60 6.10 -20.63
CA ARG A 369 -11.06 7.47 -20.79
C ARG A 369 -12.11 7.58 -21.90
N HIS A 370 -12.92 8.64 -21.83
CA HIS A 370 -13.93 8.95 -22.85
C HIS A 370 -13.31 9.09 -24.23
N GLN A 371 -13.99 8.52 -25.23
CA GLN A 371 -13.72 8.72 -26.64
C GLN A 371 -14.90 9.43 -27.25
N SER A 372 -14.85 10.76 -27.29
CA SER A 372 -15.89 11.55 -27.92
C SER A 372 -15.50 11.88 -29.37
N THR A 373 -16.37 11.55 -30.31
CA THR A 373 -16.21 11.87 -31.73
C THR A 373 -16.88 13.19 -32.12
N GLY A 374 -17.51 13.89 -31.17
CA GLY A 374 -18.28 15.11 -31.36
C GLY A 374 -19.62 14.86 -32.08
N ASN A 375 -19.62 14.03 -33.13
CA ASN A 375 -20.79 13.60 -33.89
C ASN A 375 -21.06 12.11 -33.71
N TYR A 376 -22.27 11.68 -34.02
CA TYR A 376 -22.57 10.26 -34.07
C TYR A 376 -21.77 9.56 -35.17
N SER A 377 -21.03 8.53 -34.80
CA SER A 377 -20.26 7.67 -35.69
C SER A 377 -20.53 6.19 -35.40
N PHE A 378 -20.38 5.35 -36.42
CA PHE A 378 -20.40 3.90 -36.24
C PHE A 378 -19.00 3.42 -35.92
N LEU A 379 -18.87 2.66 -34.84
CA LEU A 379 -17.66 1.91 -34.55
C LEU A 379 -17.85 0.47 -35.04
N SER A 380 -17.30 0.20 -36.22
CA SER A 380 -17.43 -1.10 -36.88
C SER A 380 -16.50 -2.15 -36.28
N GLN A 381 -15.30 -1.72 -35.86
CA GLN A 381 -14.30 -2.58 -35.28
C GLN A 381 -13.46 -1.83 -34.23
N LEU A 382 -13.17 -2.50 -33.10
CA LEU A 382 -12.20 -2.09 -32.12
C LEU A 382 -11.28 -3.29 -31.87
N TRP A 383 -9.99 -3.06 -31.84
CA TRP A 383 -9.03 -4.07 -31.44
C TRP A 383 -8.00 -3.50 -30.46
N LEU A 384 -7.58 -4.37 -29.57
CA LEU A 384 -6.57 -4.08 -28.58
C LEU A 384 -5.29 -4.81 -28.92
N GLU A 385 -4.18 -4.12 -28.84
CA GLU A 385 -2.87 -4.71 -28.81
C GLU A 385 -2.51 -5.01 -27.36
N MET A 386 -2.33 -6.28 -27.10
CA MET A 386 -1.93 -6.83 -25.83
C MET A 386 -0.72 -7.72 -26.04
N GLU A 387 0.01 -8.05 -24.96
CA GLU A 387 1.01 -9.11 -25.04
C GLU A 387 0.27 -10.44 -25.25
N GLY A 388 0.41 -11.00 -26.45
CA GLY A 388 -0.23 -12.27 -26.84
C GLY A 388 0.67 -13.47 -26.58
N GLY A 389 0.08 -14.70 -26.64
CA GLY A 389 0.81 -15.94 -26.44
C GLY A 389 1.16 -16.24 -24.99
N VAL A 390 0.44 -15.62 -24.06
CA VAL A 390 0.65 -15.68 -22.61
C VAL A 390 -0.18 -16.76 -21.92
N GLY A 391 -0.99 -17.53 -22.67
CA GLY A 391 -1.81 -18.60 -22.13
C GLY A 391 -0.99 -19.65 -21.38
N LEU A 392 -1.64 -20.36 -20.46
CA LEU A 392 -1.04 -21.48 -19.75
C LEU A 392 -1.10 -22.77 -20.60
N VAL A 393 -0.31 -23.76 -20.24
CA VAL A 393 -0.29 -25.04 -20.97
C VAL A 393 -1.60 -25.81 -20.77
N ASP A 394 -2.18 -25.72 -19.57
CA ASP A 394 -3.42 -26.38 -19.19
C ASP A 394 -4.18 -25.59 -18.11
N GLY A 395 -5.42 -26.01 -17.84
CA GLY A 395 -6.27 -25.42 -16.82
C GLY A 395 -6.83 -24.05 -17.18
N GLN A 396 -7.26 -23.29 -16.15
CA GLN A 396 -7.76 -21.93 -16.32
C GLN A 396 -6.63 -21.03 -16.84
N GLY A 397 -6.86 -20.35 -17.97
CA GLY A 397 -5.86 -19.52 -18.64
C GLY A 397 -5.14 -20.23 -19.79
N SER A 398 -5.46 -21.47 -20.14
CA SER A 398 -4.96 -22.10 -21.38
C SER A 398 -5.49 -21.41 -22.64
N GLU A 399 -6.74 -20.97 -22.60
CA GLU A 399 -7.40 -20.15 -23.63
C GLU A 399 -7.86 -18.81 -23.03
N PRO A 400 -6.93 -17.89 -22.72
CA PRO A 400 -7.26 -16.70 -21.95
C PRO A 400 -8.14 -15.74 -22.74
N GLN A 401 -9.11 -15.15 -22.05
CA GLN A 401 -10.14 -14.31 -22.64
C GLN A 401 -10.10 -12.88 -22.10
N LEU A 402 -10.29 -11.91 -22.98
CA LEU A 402 -10.56 -10.53 -22.65
C LEU A 402 -12.06 -10.25 -22.73
N MET A 403 -12.64 -9.81 -21.63
CA MET A 403 -14.02 -9.39 -21.52
C MET A 403 -14.11 -7.89 -21.75
N MET A 404 -15.03 -7.45 -22.62
CA MET A 404 -15.29 -6.03 -22.88
C MET A 404 -16.74 -5.69 -22.65
N GLN A 405 -16.98 -4.57 -21.98
CA GLN A 405 -18.26 -3.85 -22.01
C GLN A 405 -17.99 -2.44 -22.56
N TYR A 406 -19.01 -1.85 -23.22
CA TYR A 406 -18.92 -0.48 -23.68
C TYR A 406 -20.17 0.31 -23.28
N SER A 407 -19.97 1.59 -23.08
CA SER A 407 -21.01 2.60 -22.87
C SER A 407 -21.03 3.55 -24.05
N LYS A 408 -22.19 4.09 -24.38
CA LYS A 408 -22.42 5.11 -25.43
C LYS A 408 -22.92 6.44 -24.86
N ASP A 409 -23.05 6.51 -23.54
CA ASP A 409 -23.63 7.61 -22.78
C ASP A 409 -22.69 8.10 -21.65
N GLY A 410 -21.39 8.01 -21.88
CA GLY A 410 -20.40 8.50 -20.95
C GLY A 410 -20.23 7.65 -19.69
N GLY A 411 -20.53 6.35 -19.75
CA GLY A 411 -20.34 5.41 -18.64
C GLY A 411 -21.56 5.26 -17.72
N HIS A 412 -22.72 5.77 -18.10
CA HIS A 412 -23.96 5.64 -17.31
C HIS A 412 -24.61 4.26 -17.49
N THR A 413 -24.72 3.78 -18.73
CA THR A 413 -25.21 2.42 -19.03
C THR A 413 -24.15 1.61 -19.77
N TRP A 414 -24.15 0.30 -19.54
CA TRP A 414 -23.16 -0.62 -20.11
C TRP A 414 -23.85 -1.68 -20.97
N SER A 415 -23.18 -2.07 -22.06
CA SER A 415 -23.59 -3.19 -22.90
C SER A 415 -23.46 -4.52 -22.14
N ASN A 416 -24.03 -5.58 -22.73
CA ASN A 416 -23.64 -6.92 -22.37
C ASN A 416 -22.15 -7.12 -22.61
N GLU A 417 -21.57 -8.08 -21.90
CA GLU A 417 -20.16 -8.45 -22.03
C GLU A 417 -19.90 -9.16 -23.37
N VAL A 418 -18.84 -8.79 -24.05
CA VAL A 418 -18.36 -9.40 -25.29
C VAL A 418 -16.95 -9.91 -25.04
N TRP A 419 -16.64 -11.08 -25.52
CA TRP A 419 -15.40 -11.77 -25.25
C TRP A 419 -14.53 -11.86 -26.49
N ALA A 420 -13.20 -11.77 -26.31
CA ALA A 420 -12.21 -11.96 -27.35
C ALA A 420 -10.98 -12.71 -26.78
N GLU A 421 -10.37 -13.56 -27.61
CA GLU A 421 -9.18 -14.31 -27.24
C GLU A 421 -7.98 -13.39 -27.09
N ILE A 422 -7.12 -13.67 -26.09
CA ILE A 422 -5.81 -13.00 -25.90
C ILE A 422 -4.70 -13.81 -26.60
N GLY A 423 -4.86 -15.12 -26.71
CA GLY A 423 -3.94 -16.06 -27.36
C GLY A 423 -3.40 -17.10 -26.39
N GLU A 424 -3.54 -18.36 -26.76
CA GLU A 424 -2.92 -19.51 -26.11
C GLU A 424 -1.39 -19.38 -26.09
N VAL A 425 -0.73 -20.22 -25.30
CA VAL A 425 0.74 -20.25 -25.25
C VAL A 425 1.35 -20.37 -26.65
N GLY A 426 2.26 -19.45 -26.98
CA GLY A 426 2.95 -19.42 -28.28
C GLY A 426 2.17 -18.77 -29.43
N LYS A 427 0.88 -18.41 -29.28
CA LYS A 427 0.11 -17.71 -30.29
C LYS A 427 0.31 -16.18 -30.22
N TYR A 428 1.52 -15.73 -30.50
CA TYR A 428 1.95 -14.31 -30.37
C TYR A 428 1.26 -13.35 -31.35
N GLY A 429 0.64 -13.85 -32.40
CA GLY A 429 -0.06 -13.03 -33.42
C GLY A 429 -1.53 -12.74 -33.09
N THR A 430 -2.05 -13.26 -31.97
CA THR A 430 -3.45 -13.07 -31.57
C THR A 430 -3.70 -11.61 -31.19
N ARG A 431 -4.85 -11.09 -31.59
CA ARG A 431 -5.33 -9.73 -31.26
C ARG A 431 -6.75 -9.83 -30.74
N ALA A 432 -7.04 -9.14 -29.65
CA ALA A 432 -8.41 -9.04 -29.14
C ALA A 432 -9.23 -8.11 -30.03
N VAL A 433 -10.17 -8.67 -30.81
CA VAL A 433 -10.96 -7.95 -31.82
C VAL A 433 -12.44 -7.99 -31.48
N PHE A 434 -13.05 -6.80 -31.43
CA PHE A 434 -14.47 -6.62 -31.19
C PHE A 434 -15.13 -5.94 -32.43
N ASN A 435 -16.20 -6.53 -32.93
CA ASN A 435 -16.84 -6.09 -34.13
C ASN A 435 -18.27 -5.61 -33.87
N ARG A 436 -18.79 -4.75 -34.76
CA ARG A 436 -20.22 -4.32 -34.81
C ARG A 436 -20.69 -3.65 -33.51
N LEU A 437 -19.91 -2.70 -32.98
CA LEU A 437 -20.22 -2.02 -31.72
C LEU A 437 -21.36 -0.99 -31.86
N GLY A 438 -21.76 -0.69 -33.13
CA GLY A 438 -22.91 0.13 -33.44
C GLY A 438 -22.60 1.63 -33.48
N ARG A 439 -23.62 2.48 -33.27
CA ARG A 439 -23.52 3.92 -33.37
C ARG A 439 -23.50 4.59 -32.02
N GLY A 440 -22.57 5.50 -31.79
CA GLY A 440 -22.43 6.30 -30.57
C GLY A 440 -21.71 7.61 -30.84
N ARG A 441 -21.70 8.49 -29.84
CA ARG A 441 -20.99 9.76 -29.86
C ARG A 441 -19.96 9.87 -28.78
N ASP A 442 -20.23 9.30 -27.61
CA ASP A 442 -19.39 9.37 -26.43
C ASP A 442 -19.19 7.97 -25.86
N TRP A 443 -18.07 7.38 -26.21
CA TRP A 443 -17.77 5.99 -25.91
C TRP A 443 -16.89 5.88 -24.65
N VAL A 444 -17.23 4.92 -23.78
CA VAL A 444 -16.36 4.47 -22.70
C VAL A 444 -16.25 2.95 -22.79
N PHE A 445 -15.05 2.42 -22.70
CA PHE A 445 -14.79 0.99 -22.75
C PHE A 445 -14.32 0.51 -21.37
N LYS A 446 -14.80 -0.67 -20.99
CA LYS A 446 -14.35 -1.39 -19.83
C LYS A 446 -13.82 -2.75 -20.25
N PHE A 447 -12.59 -3.05 -19.89
CA PHE A 447 -11.93 -4.32 -20.17
C PHE A 447 -11.66 -5.04 -18.86
N ARG A 448 -11.80 -6.37 -18.88
CA ARG A 448 -11.55 -7.22 -17.72
C ARG A 448 -10.90 -8.53 -18.15
N VAL A 449 -9.89 -8.97 -17.37
CA VAL A 449 -9.27 -10.28 -17.50
C VAL A 449 -9.28 -10.94 -16.11
N THR A 450 -9.76 -12.18 -16.02
CA THR A 450 -9.79 -12.96 -14.78
C THR A 450 -8.89 -14.20 -14.84
N ASP A 451 -8.38 -14.52 -16.03
CA ASP A 451 -7.45 -15.64 -16.18
C ASP A 451 -6.10 -15.32 -15.53
N PRO A 452 -5.43 -16.31 -14.90
CA PRO A 452 -4.18 -16.14 -14.20
C PRO A 452 -2.98 -16.05 -15.13
N VAL A 453 -3.06 -15.13 -16.11
CA VAL A 453 -2.04 -14.92 -17.14
C VAL A 453 -1.49 -13.50 -17.09
N LYS A 454 -0.32 -13.30 -17.67
CA LYS A 454 0.25 -11.96 -17.84
C LYS A 454 -0.68 -11.09 -18.68
N THR A 455 -1.14 -9.97 -18.15
CA THR A 455 -2.08 -9.07 -18.82
C THR A 455 -1.43 -7.73 -19.05
N VAL A 456 -0.97 -7.47 -20.27
CA VAL A 456 -0.31 -6.22 -20.65
C VAL A 456 -1.12 -5.54 -21.73
N PHE A 457 -1.59 -4.31 -21.49
CA PHE A 457 -2.29 -3.48 -22.47
C PHE A 457 -1.31 -2.51 -23.10
N ILE A 458 -1.17 -2.53 -24.44
CA ILE A 458 -0.17 -1.77 -25.17
C ILE A 458 -0.82 -0.62 -25.96
N GLY A 459 -1.89 -0.90 -26.70
CA GLY A 459 -2.54 0.09 -27.55
C GLY A 459 -3.93 -0.32 -28.03
N ALA A 460 -4.60 0.57 -28.71
CA ALA A 460 -5.91 0.31 -29.29
C ALA A 460 -6.07 0.95 -30.65
N TRP A 461 -6.84 0.31 -31.52
CA TRP A 461 -7.20 0.81 -32.85
C TRP A 461 -8.69 0.65 -33.10
N GLY A 462 -9.29 1.61 -33.74
CA GLY A 462 -10.70 1.61 -34.07
C GLY A 462 -10.97 1.97 -35.52
N GLN A 463 -12.06 1.40 -36.07
CA GLN A 463 -12.57 1.76 -37.37
C GLN A 463 -13.89 2.50 -37.19
N PHE A 464 -13.83 3.83 -37.31
CA PHE A 464 -14.99 4.70 -37.23
C PHE A 464 -15.49 5.06 -38.65
N THR A 465 -16.79 4.95 -38.85
CA THR A 465 -17.48 5.38 -40.08
C THR A 465 -18.57 6.39 -39.71
N ARG A 466 -18.75 7.39 -40.57
CA ARG A 466 -19.82 8.40 -40.43
C ARG A 466 -21.20 7.85 -40.80
#